data_74cc8654b709c20a19239c7cc01bea37
#
_entry.id   74cc8654b709c20a19239c7cc01bea37
#
_cell.length_a   1.000
_cell.length_b   1.000
_cell.length_c   1.000
_cell.angle_alpha   90.00
_cell.angle_beta   90.00
_cell.angle_gamma   90.00
#
_symmetry.space_group_name_H-M   'P 1'
#
loop_
_entity.id
_entity.type
_entity.pdbx_description
1 polymer ?
#
loop_
_entity_poly.entity_id
_entity_poly.type
_entity_poly.pdbx_seq_one_letter_code
_entity_poly.pdbx_strand_id
1 'polypeptide(L)'
;MKFPSAISALLSIMALLFLNLAQAADAPAVGSAAPDFKLQDQTGKTHTLGEYKGKWLTLYFYPKDNSPGCTTQACEFRDNIFAFRDVGAVIVGVSLDDEASHKKFAEEHGLPFTLLADTTKTTAKAYGVLTKMMGVLEVAQRDTFLIDPNGKIAKHYVRVNPEGHSKIVLADIKALQGKK
;
A
#
# COMPACT_ATOMS: atom_id res chain seq x y z
N MET A 1 -56.59 18.61 26.67
CA MET A 1 -55.83 18.33 25.46
C MET A 1 -54.45 18.99 25.63
N LYS A 2 -53.40 18.19 25.79
CA LYS A 2 -52.00 18.70 25.92
C LYS A 2 -51.35 18.55 24.57
N PHE A 3 -50.95 19.63 23.95
CA PHE A 3 -50.17 19.62 22.71
C PHE A 3 -48.69 19.26 23.03
N PRO A 4 -48.05 18.34 22.32
CA PRO A 4 -46.64 18.08 22.48
C PRO A 4 -45.82 19.26 21.87
N SER A 5 -44.88 19.73 22.64
CA SER A 5 -43.98 20.85 22.29
C SER A 5 -43.09 20.51 21.07
N ALA A 6 -43.17 21.37 20.04
CA ALA A 6 -42.42 21.25 18.79
C ALA A 6 -40.89 21.33 18.96
N ILE A 7 -40.43 21.63 20.17
CA ILE A 7 -38.98 21.78 20.49
C ILE A 7 -38.28 20.45 20.64
N SER A 8 -39.00 19.35 21.02
CA SER A 8 -38.40 18.02 21.20
C SER A 8 -38.04 17.32 19.89
N ALA A 9 -38.71 17.66 18.79
CA ALA A 9 -38.48 17.03 17.47
C ALA A 9 -37.22 17.59 16.74
N LEU A 10 -36.89 18.83 16.98
CA LEU A 10 -35.71 19.48 16.34
C LEU A 10 -34.37 19.02 16.92
N LEU A 11 -34.30 18.64 18.18
CA LEU A 11 -33.06 18.13 18.82
C LEU A 11 -32.70 16.70 18.38
N SER A 12 -33.68 15.89 17.98
CA SER A 12 -33.42 14.51 17.51
C SER A 12 -32.91 14.44 16.07
N ILE A 13 -33.21 15.43 15.23
CA ILE A 13 -32.74 15.47 13.83
C ILE A 13 -31.31 15.99 13.74
N MET A 14 -30.86 16.86 14.67
CA MET A 14 -29.48 17.36 14.70
C MET A 14 -28.45 16.34 15.18
N ALA A 15 -28.86 15.32 15.91
CA ALA A 15 -27.97 14.26 16.40
C ALA A 15 -27.61 13.21 15.34
N LEU A 16 -28.33 13.13 14.21
CA LEU A 16 -28.10 12.17 13.13
C LEU A 16 -27.18 12.69 12.01
N LEU A 17 -26.77 13.96 12.06
CA LEU A 17 -25.94 14.60 11.02
C LEU A 17 -24.43 14.56 11.30
N PHE A 18 -23.98 13.99 12.43
CA PHE A 18 -22.56 14.01 12.81
C PHE A 18 -21.79 12.72 12.62
N LEU A 19 -22.27 11.74 11.84
CA LEU A 19 -21.58 10.46 11.65
C LEU A 19 -21.08 10.22 10.22
N ASN A 20 -20.47 11.20 9.59
CA ASN A 20 -19.64 10.95 8.40
C ASN A 20 -18.40 11.85 8.39
N LEU A 21 -17.64 11.85 9.47
CA LEU A 21 -16.21 12.13 9.32
C LEU A 21 -15.63 10.89 8.62
N ALA A 22 -15.29 11.02 7.35
CA ALA A 22 -14.46 10.06 6.66
C ALA A 22 -13.13 10.00 7.40
N GLN A 23 -13.04 9.07 8.36
CA GLN A 23 -11.82 8.79 9.09
C GLN A 23 -10.83 8.26 8.05
N ALA A 24 -9.68 8.92 7.90
CA ALA A 24 -8.57 8.33 7.17
C ALA A 24 -8.36 6.94 7.78
N ALA A 25 -8.46 5.90 6.97
CA ALA A 25 -8.30 4.54 7.49
C ALA A 25 -6.88 4.43 8.08
N ASP A 26 -6.81 4.00 9.33
CA ASP A 26 -5.52 3.66 9.95
C ASP A 26 -4.89 2.50 9.18
N ALA A 27 -3.56 2.48 9.14
CA ALA A 27 -2.84 1.38 8.51
C ALA A 27 -3.22 0.04 9.18
N PRO A 28 -3.35 -1.06 8.40
CA PRO A 28 -3.69 -2.36 8.96
C PRO A 28 -2.65 -2.82 9.98
N ALA A 29 -3.13 -3.31 11.13
CA ALA A 29 -2.28 -3.73 12.22
C ALA A 29 -1.44 -4.97 11.86
N VAL A 30 -0.23 -5.07 12.42
CA VAL A 30 0.59 -6.30 12.34
C VAL A 30 -0.19 -7.47 12.94
N GLY A 31 -0.23 -8.60 12.23
CA GLY A 31 -1.00 -9.80 12.57
C GLY A 31 -2.42 -9.84 11.98
N SER A 32 -2.97 -8.70 11.52
CA SER A 32 -4.27 -8.68 10.83
C SER A 32 -4.16 -9.18 9.40
N ALA A 33 -5.30 -9.55 8.79
CA ALA A 33 -5.36 -9.80 7.36
C ALA A 33 -5.01 -8.53 6.57
N ALA A 34 -4.19 -8.68 5.54
CA ALA A 34 -3.90 -7.60 4.61
C ALA A 34 -5.18 -7.23 3.83
N PRO A 35 -5.47 -5.93 3.64
CA PRO A 35 -6.58 -5.50 2.78
C PRO A 35 -6.42 -6.05 1.36
N ASP A 36 -7.49 -6.58 0.79
CA ASP A 36 -7.49 -7.06 -0.59
C ASP A 36 -7.39 -5.88 -1.58
N PHE A 37 -6.89 -6.16 -2.77
CA PHE A 37 -6.83 -5.19 -3.86
C PHE A 37 -7.14 -5.88 -5.20
N LYS A 38 -7.56 -5.08 -6.16
CA LYS A 38 -7.73 -5.49 -7.56
C LYS A 38 -7.27 -4.34 -8.44
N LEU A 39 -6.01 -4.42 -8.91
CA LEU A 39 -5.33 -3.35 -9.64
C LEU A 39 -4.71 -3.89 -10.93
N GLN A 40 -4.54 -3.03 -11.92
CA GLN A 40 -3.80 -3.35 -13.14
C GLN A 40 -2.30 -3.04 -12.96
N ASP A 41 -1.47 -3.85 -13.61
CA ASP A 41 -0.04 -3.61 -13.68
C ASP A 41 0.36 -2.80 -14.93
N GLN A 42 1.65 -2.54 -15.08
CA GLN A 42 2.26 -1.83 -16.22
C GLN A 42 2.02 -2.48 -17.59
N THR A 43 1.45 -3.67 -17.63
CA THR A 43 1.09 -4.40 -18.87
C THR A 43 -0.42 -4.45 -19.11
N GLY A 44 -1.21 -3.91 -18.18
CA GLY A 44 -2.68 -3.98 -18.19
C GLY A 44 -3.26 -5.26 -17.59
N LYS A 45 -2.42 -6.16 -17.08
CA LYS A 45 -2.89 -7.37 -16.39
C LYS A 45 -3.41 -7.01 -15.00
N THR A 46 -4.59 -7.53 -14.66
CA THR A 46 -5.17 -7.36 -13.31
C THR A 46 -4.55 -8.34 -12.32
N HIS A 47 -4.21 -7.83 -11.14
CA HIS A 47 -3.69 -8.58 -9.99
C HIS A 47 -4.58 -8.41 -8.77
N THR A 48 -4.64 -9.44 -7.93
CA THR A 48 -5.31 -9.44 -6.63
C THR A 48 -4.35 -9.95 -5.55
N LEU A 49 -4.61 -9.62 -4.28
CA LEU A 49 -3.80 -10.13 -3.17
C LEU A 49 -3.78 -11.68 -3.15
N GLY A 50 -4.89 -12.30 -3.57
CA GLY A 50 -5.01 -13.77 -3.59
C GLY A 50 -3.97 -14.49 -4.46
N GLU A 51 -3.42 -13.84 -5.50
CA GLU A 51 -2.38 -14.41 -6.38
C GLU A 51 -1.03 -14.61 -5.67
N TYR A 52 -0.84 -13.93 -4.55
CA TYR A 52 0.41 -13.98 -3.77
C TYR A 52 0.34 -14.94 -2.58
N LYS A 53 -0.79 -15.67 -2.38
CA LYS A 53 -0.90 -16.68 -1.32
C LYS A 53 0.21 -17.74 -1.46
N GLY A 54 0.74 -18.16 -0.32
CA GLY A 54 1.84 -19.11 -0.26
C GLY A 54 3.24 -18.48 -0.43
N LYS A 55 3.34 -17.18 -0.70
CA LYS A 55 4.59 -16.45 -0.87
C LYS A 55 4.68 -15.30 0.14
N TRP A 56 5.88 -14.92 0.49
CA TRP A 56 6.11 -13.64 1.14
C TRP A 56 5.89 -12.53 0.11
N LEU A 57 5.08 -11.51 0.46
CA LEU A 57 4.83 -10.36 -0.41
C LEU A 57 5.41 -9.10 0.23
N THR A 58 6.36 -8.48 -0.46
CA THR A 58 6.84 -7.13 -0.16
C THR A 58 6.01 -6.14 -0.99
N LEU A 59 4.97 -5.58 -0.38
CA LEU A 59 4.08 -4.60 -0.98
C LEU A 59 4.56 -3.20 -0.56
N TYR A 60 5.23 -2.47 -1.47
CA TYR A 60 5.72 -1.14 -1.16
C TYR A 60 4.92 -0.06 -1.89
N PHE A 61 4.49 0.94 -1.12
CA PHE A 61 3.84 2.14 -1.65
C PHE A 61 4.88 3.24 -1.84
N TYR A 62 4.71 4.05 -2.88
CA TYR A 62 5.62 5.14 -3.17
C TYR A 62 4.89 6.33 -3.82
N PRO A 63 5.39 7.57 -3.63
CA PRO A 63 4.69 8.78 -4.06
C PRO A 63 4.49 8.93 -5.55
N LYS A 64 5.52 8.65 -6.38
CA LYS A 64 5.46 8.96 -7.80
C LYS A 64 6.59 8.29 -8.59
N ASP A 65 6.26 7.77 -9.79
CA ASP A 65 7.23 7.28 -10.76
C ASP A 65 8.29 8.34 -11.09
N ASN A 66 9.49 7.88 -11.40
CA ASN A 66 10.62 8.70 -11.84
C ASN A 66 11.03 9.84 -10.85
N SER A 67 10.48 9.89 -9.63
CA SER A 67 11.03 10.78 -8.60
C SER A 67 12.32 10.19 -8.01
N PRO A 68 13.30 11.03 -7.63
CA PRO A 68 14.63 10.53 -7.25
C PRO A 68 14.61 9.43 -6.19
N GLY A 69 13.89 9.62 -5.08
CA GLY A 69 13.82 8.61 -4.02
C GLY A 69 13.02 7.36 -4.40
N CYS A 70 12.02 7.47 -5.31
CA CYS A 70 11.28 6.30 -5.78
C CYS A 70 12.14 5.48 -6.75
N THR A 71 12.91 6.13 -7.60
CA THR A 71 13.88 5.48 -8.48
C THR A 71 14.94 4.75 -7.67
N THR A 72 15.53 5.39 -6.66
CA THR A 72 16.49 4.73 -5.75
C THR A 72 15.89 3.47 -5.14
N GLN A 73 14.68 3.55 -4.56
CA GLN A 73 14.03 2.41 -3.92
C GLN A 73 13.74 1.26 -4.90
N ALA A 74 13.21 1.58 -6.09
CA ALA A 74 12.89 0.59 -7.11
C ALA A 74 14.17 -0.09 -7.64
N CYS A 75 15.24 0.67 -7.89
CA CYS A 75 16.53 0.12 -8.31
C CYS A 75 17.16 -0.78 -7.24
N GLU A 76 17.07 -0.43 -5.96
CA GLU A 76 17.54 -1.31 -4.89
C GLU A 76 16.76 -2.63 -4.82
N PHE A 77 15.45 -2.60 -5.00
CA PHE A 77 14.65 -3.82 -5.08
C PHE A 77 15.03 -4.65 -6.32
N ARG A 78 15.24 -4.01 -7.48
CA ARG A 78 15.72 -4.66 -8.70
C ARG A 78 17.06 -5.36 -8.48
N ASP A 79 18.01 -4.66 -7.90
CA ASP A 79 19.38 -5.15 -7.71
C ASP A 79 19.44 -6.32 -6.71
N ASN A 80 18.46 -6.44 -5.82
CA ASN A 80 18.33 -7.52 -4.86
C ASN A 80 17.28 -8.59 -5.27
N ILE A 81 16.71 -8.54 -6.49
CA ILE A 81 15.57 -9.38 -6.90
C ILE A 81 15.83 -10.90 -6.74
N PHE A 82 17.02 -11.36 -7.05
CA PHE A 82 17.37 -12.78 -6.91
C PHE A 82 17.37 -13.21 -5.44
N ALA A 83 17.89 -12.39 -4.54
CA ALA A 83 17.89 -12.68 -3.11
C ALA A 83 16.44 -12.74 -2.52
N PHE A 84 15.51 -11.94 -3.04
CA PHE A 84 14.09 -12.06 -2.69
C PHE A 84 13.47 -13.34 -3.22
N ARG A 85 13.78 -13.72 -4.47
CA ARG A 85 13.30 -14.98 -5.06
C ARG A 85 13.81 -16.21 -4.31
N ASP A 86 15.07 -16.20 -3.89
CA ASP A 86 15.70 -17.30 -3.13
C ASP A 86 15.02 -17.56 -1.79
N VAL A 87 14.41 -16.54 -1.18
CA VAL A 87 13.63 -16.69 0.05
C VAL A 87 12.11 -16.83 -0.21
N GLY A 88 11.69 -17.07 -1.45
CA GLY A 88 10.28 -17.25 -1.82
C GLY A 88 9.46 -15.97 -1.68
N ALA A 89 10.08 -14.79 -1.85
CA ALA A 89 9.43 -13.51 -1.73
C ALA A 89 9.20 -12.84 -3.10
N VAL A 90 8.08 -12.12 -3.21
CA VAL A 90 7.69 -11.32 -4.38
C VAL A 90 7.69 -9.85 -3.99
N ILE A 91 8.15 -9.00 -4.90
CA ILE A 91 8.14 -7.55 -4.76
C ILE A 91 7.03 -6.98 -5.64
N VAL A 92 6.21 -6.10 -5.08
CA VAL A 92 5.14 -5.39 -5.80
C VAL A 92 5.16 -3.94 -5.36
N GLY A 93 5.27 -3.02 -6.31
CA GLY A 93 5.14 -1.58 -6.07
C GLY A 93 3.72 -1.10 -6.32
N VAL A 94 3.29 -0.07 -5.60
CA VAL A 94 1.97 0.56 -5.77
C VAL A 94 2.13 2.07 -5.70
N SER A 95 1.62 2.79 -6.68
CA SER A 95 1.47 4.24 -6.60
C SER A 95 0.13 4.68 -7.21
N LEU A 96 -0.13 5.99 -7.21
CA LEU A 96 -1.33 6.56 -7.81
C LEU A 96 -1.13 6.89 -9.31
N ASP A 97 0.06 6.64 -9.85
CA ASP A 97 0.35 6.78 -11.28
C ASP A 97 -0.41 5.71 -12.08
N ASP A 98 -0.61 5.97 -13.37
CA ASP A 98 -1.30 5.06 -14.28
C ASP A 98 -0.36 3.98 -14.88
N GLU A 99 -0.96 3.02 -15.57
CA GLU A 99 -0.24 1.88 -16.18
C GLU A 99 0.78 2.34 -17.22
N ALA A 100 0.51 3.43 -17.95
CA ALA A 100 1.42 3.96 -18.97
C ALA A 100 2.66 4.58 -18.31
N SER A 101 2.49 5.30 -17.20
CA SER A 101 3.58 5.82 -16.38
C SER A 101 4.43 4.68 -15.81
N HIS A 102 3.79 3.68 -15.22
CA HIS A 102 4.47 2.49 -14.68
C HIS A 102 5.25 1.72 -15.74
N LYS A 103 4.70 1.59 -16.95
CA LYS A 103 5.38 0.95 -18.07
C LYS A 103 6.68 1.68 -18.41
N LYS A 104 6.58 3.00 -18.56
CA LYS A 104 7.76 3.84 -18.85
C LYS A 104 8.79 3.74 -17.74
N PHE A 105 8.37 3.83 -16.46
CA PHE A 105 9.26 3.72 -15.31
C PHE A 105 9.94 2.35 -15.25
N ALA A 106 9.20 1.26 -15.48
CA ALA A 106 9.76 -0.09 -15.50
C ALA A 106 10.76 -0.30 -16.64
N GLU A 107 10.47 0.21 -17.85
CA GLU A 107 11.36 0.13 -19.02
C GLU A 107 12.64 0.95 -18.82
N GLU A 108 12.50 2.20 -18.37
CA GLU A 108 13.65 3.11 -18.16
C GLU A 108 14.65 2.59 -17.14
N HIS A 109 14.17 1.89 -16.11
CA HIS A 109 15.00 1.40 -15.01
C HIS A 109 15.18 -0.12 -14.99
N GLY A 110 14.67 -0.84 -15.98
CA GLY A 110 14.79 -2.31 -16.08
C GLY A 110 14.21 -3.03 -14.86
N LEU A 111 13.02 -2.63 -14.38
CA LEU A 111 12.39 -3.19 -13.19
C LEU A 111 11.72 -4.54 -13.52
N PRO A 112 12.19 -5.68 -12.93
CA PRO A 112 11.70 -7.02 -13.29
C PRO A 112 10.54 -7.50 -12.40
N PHE A 113 9.76 -6.58 -11.82
CA PHE A 113 8.66 -6.87 -10.91
C PHE A 113 7.43 -6.00 -11.23
N THR A 114 6.31 -6.36 -10.63
CA THR A 114 5.01 -5.75 -10.85
C THR A 114 4.93 -4.35 -10.20
N LEU A 115 4.43 -3.38 -10.96
CA LEU A 115 4.00 -2.06 -10.48
C LEU A 115 2.48 -1.96 -10.70
N LEU A 116 1.72 -1.64 -9.65
CA LEU A 116 0.26 -1.60 -9.67
C LEU A 116 -0.25 -0.16 -9.64
N ALA A 117 -1.14 0.15 -10.58
CA ALA A 117 -1.75 1.47 -10.75
C ALA A 117 -2.99 1.62 -9.86
N ASP A 118 -2.88 2.32 -8.73
CA ASP A 118 -4.02 2.65 -7.85
C ASP A 118 -4.59 4.04 -8.18
N THR A 119 -4.97 4.26 -9.42
CA THR A 119 -5.52 5.55 -9.90
C THR A 119 -6.80 5.95 -9.16
N THR A 120 -7.54 4.98 -8.63
CA THR A 120 -8.73 5.21 -7.80
C THR A 120 -8.43 5.52 -6.33
N LYS A 121 -7.18 5.34 -5.90
CA LYS A 121 -6.70 5.56 -4.52
C LYS A 121 -7.34 4.63 -3.50
N THR A 122 -8.03 3.60 -3.95
CA THR A 122 -8.80 2.70 -3.08
C THR A 122 -7.88 1.85 -2.22
N THR A 123 -6.80 1.32 -2.81
CA THR A 123 -5.82 0.51 -2.11
C THR A 123 -4.97 1.35 -1.16
N ALA A 124 -4.51 2.52 -1.59
CA ALA A 124 -3.78 3.45 -0.72
C ALA A 124 -4.59 3.88 0.50
N LYS A 125 -5.91 4.09 0.34
CA LYS A 125 -6.82 4.34 1.47
C LYS A 125 -6.95 3.13 2.38
N ALA A 126 -7.17 1.94 1.84
CA ALA A 126 -7.35 0.71 2.62
C ALA A 126 -6.10 0.36 3.45
N TYR A 127 -4.92 0.69 2.94
CA TYR A 127 -3.65 0.52 3.65
C TYR A 127 -3.26 1.71 4.53
N GLY A 128 -4.09 2.76 4.61
CA GLY A 128 -3.83 3.93 5.44
C GLY A 128 -2.64 4.78 4.99
N VAL A 129 -2.23 4.66 3.72
CA VAL A 129 -1.04 5.35 3.19
C VAL A 129 -1.35 6.52 2.27
N LEU A 130 -2.64 6.82 2.02
CA LEU A 130 -2.99 8.00 1.23
C LEU A 130 -2.69 9.27 2.02
N THR A 131 -1.88 10.15 1.46
CA THR A 131 -1.46 11.40 2.10
C THR A 131 -1.44 12.55 1.11
N LYS A 132 -1.22 13.77 1.60
CA LYS A 132 -1.06 14.96 0.76
C LYS A 132 0.38 15.47 0.83
N MET A 133 1.04 15.45 -0.31
CA MET A 133 2.33 16.10 -0.48
C MET A 133 2.10 17.61 -0.72
N MET A 134 2.86 18.45 -0.01
CA MET A 134 2.73 19.92 -0.05
C MET A 134 1.28 20.42 0.22
N GLY A 135 0.48 19.63 0.95
CA GLY A 135 -0.89 20.01 1.36
C GLY A 135 -1.97 19.86 0.28
N VAL A 136 -1.60 19.64 -0.99
CA VAL A 136 -2.54 19.65 -2.13
C VAL A 136 -2.50 18.39 -2.99
N LEU A 137 -1.33 17.85 -3.28
CA LEU A 137 -1.18 16.70 -4.17
C LEU A 137 -1.33 15.39 -3.38
N GLU A 138 -2.39 14.63 -3.67
CA GLU A 138 -2.56 13.30 -3.10
C GLU A 138 -1.54 12.32 -3.69
N VAL A 139 -0.87 11.60 -2.82
CA VAL A 139 0.14 10.58 -3.15
C VAL A 139 0.05 9.42 -2.16
N ALA A 140 0.61 8.27 -2.53
CA ALA A 140 0.87 7.22 -1.56
C ALA A 140 2.12 7.57 -0.74
N GLN A 141 2.01 7.50 0.60
CA GLN A 141 3.15 7.61 1.49
C GLN A 141 4.14 6.47 1.22
N ARG A 142 5.43 6.74 1.41
CA ARG A 142 6.47 5.70 1.22
C ARG A 142 6.47 4.72 2.38
N ASP A 143 5.54 3.80 2.36
CA ASP A 143 5.41 2.73 3.34
C ASP A 143 5.59 1.36 2.67
N THR A 144 6.02 0.37 3.44
CA THR A 144 6.12 -1.00 2.94
C THR A 144 5.44 -1.95 3.92
N PHE A 145 4.61 -2.84 3.39
CA PHE A 145 4.00 -3.93 4.13
C PHE A 145 4.65 -5.24 3.72
N LEU A 146 5.19 -5.95 4.70
CA LEU A 146 5.59 -7.34 4.52
C LEU A 146 4.42 -8.22 4.89
N ILE A 147 3.92 -8.99 3.92
CA ILE A 147 2.76 -9.85 4.06
C ILE A 147 3.23 -11.30 4.03
N ASP A 148 2.79 -12.09 5.00
CA ASP A 148 3.17 -13.49 5.13
C ASP A 148 2.42 -14.39 4.11
N PRO A 149 2.84 -15.67 3.93
CA PRO A 149 2.19 -16.61 3.01
C PRO A 149 0.70 -16.88 3.30
N ASN A 150 0.20 -16.54 4.49
CA ASN A 150 -1.21 -16.67 4.86
C ASN A 150 -2.02 -15.38 4.55
N GLY A 151 -1.38 -14.35 4.01
CA GLY A 151 -2.01 -13.07 3.70
C GLY A 151 -2.18 -12.14 4.91
N LYS A 152 -1.35 -12.32 5.96
CA LYS A 152 -1.36 -11.45 7.15
C LYS A 152 -0.20 -10.47 7.10
N ILE A 153 -0.42 -9.25 7.63
CA ILE A 153 0.64 -8.26 7.80
C ILE A 153 1.65 -8.80 8.82
N ALA A 154 2.84 -9.12 8.37
CA ALA A 154 3.94 -9.57 9.24
C ALA A 154 4.75 -8.38 9.78
N LYS A 155 4.88 -7.31 8.99
CA LYS A 155 5.57 -6.08 9.39
C LYS A 155 5.08 -4.88 8.57
N HIS A 156 5.09 -3.70 9.19
CA HIS A 156 4.83 -2.43 8.53
C HIS A 156 6.01 -1.48 8.74
N TYR A 157 6.56 -0.98 7.64
CA TYR A 157 7.65 0.00 7.62
C TYR A 157 7.06 1.34 7.20
N VAL A 158 7.08 2.29 8.12
CA VAL A 158 6.46 3.62 7.94
C VAL A 158 7.50 4.64 7.46
N ARG A 159 7.18 5.41 6.45
CA ARG A 159 8.00 6.52 5.90
C ARG A 159 9.46 6.12 5.70
N VAL A 160 9.67 5.02 5.00
CA VAL A 160 10.98 4.43 4.83
C VAL A 160 11.95 5.35 4.09
N ASN A 161 13.23 5.32 4.53
CA ASN A 161 14.31 5.82 3.70
C ASN A 161 14.49 4.86 2.52
N PRO A 162 14.49 5.35 1.25
CA PRO A 162 14.70 4.48 0.09
C PRO A 162 16.04 3.74 0.12
N GLU A 163 17.10 4.36 0.64
CA GLU A 163 18.43 3.77 0.69
C GLU A 163 18.54 2.64 1.71
N GLY A 164 19.00 1.47 1.28
CA GLY A 164 19.19 0.29 2.13
C GLY A 164 17.91 -0.45 2.50
N HIS A 165 16.72 0.04 2.10
CA HIS A 165 15.45 -0.52 2.52
C HIS A 165 15.26 -1.97 2.07
N SER A 166 15.64 -2.30 0.84
CA SER A 166 15.52 -3.67 0.30
C SER A 166 16.27 -4.69 1.15
N LYS A 167 17.46 -4.34 1.65
CA LYS A 167 18.27 -5.21 2.52
C LYS A 167 17.63 -5.43 3.89
N ILE A 168 17.01 -4.37 4.46
CA ILE A 168 16.26 -4.46 5.73
C ILE A 168 15.10 -5.42 5.59
N VAL A 169 14.28 -5.26 4.54
CA VAL A 169 13.12 -6.15 4.28
C VAL A 169 13.59 -7.60 4.10
N LEU A 170 14.63 -7.83 3.32
CA LEU A 170 15.18 -9.17 3.09
C LEU A 170 15.68 -9.82 4.39
N ALA A 171 16.37 -9.08 5.25
CA ALA A 171 16.83 -9.57 6.56
C ALA A 171 15.64 -9.95 7.46
N ASP A 172 14.58 -9.14 7.47
CA ASP A 172 13.37 -9.43 8.24
C ASP A 172 12.63 -10.69 7.73
N ILE A 173 12.53 -10.89 6.42
CA ILE A 173 11.95 -12.12 5.85
C ILE A 173 12.71 -13.35 6.34
N LYS A 174 14.05 -13.33 6.24
CA LYS A 174 14.91 -14.43 6.73
C LYS A 174 14.72 -14.69 8.23
N ALA A 175 14.65 -13.63 9.03
CA ALA A 175 14.44 -13.75 10.47
C ALA A 175 13.07 -14.32 10.84
N LEU A 176 12.01 -13.97 10.08
CA LEU A 176 10.66 -14.48 10.29
C LEU A 176 10.50 -15.94 9.83
N GLN A 177 11.22 -16.34 8.78
CA GLN A 177 11.26 -17.73 8.31
C GLN A 177 12.00 -18.65 9.30
N GLY A 178 13.05 -18.16 9.95
CA GLY A 178 13.85 -18.95 10.92
C GLY A 178 13.17 -19.12 12.30
N LYS A 179 12.01 -18.51 12.55
CA LYS A 179 11.24 -18.63 13.80
C LYS A 179 10.18 -19.75 13.77
N LYS A 180 10.20 -20.61 12.77
CA LYS A 180 9.29 -21.76 12.65
C LYS A 180 9.79 -22.97 13.40
#